data_76a611f0ce9681e6789b1c4bc8ce2062
#
_entry.id   76a611f0ce9681e6789b1c4bc8ce2062
#
_cell.length_a   1.000
_cell.length_b   1.000
_cell.length_c   1.000
_cell.angle_alpha   90.00
_cell.angle_beta   90.00
_cell.angle_gamma   90.00
#
_symmetry.space_group_name_H-M   'P 1'
#
loop_
_entity.id
_entity.type
_entity.pdbx_description
1 polymer ?
#
loop_
_entity_poly.entity_id
_entity_poly.type
_entity_poly.pdbx_seq_one_letter_code
_entity_poly.pdbx_strand_id
1 'polypeptide(L)'
;MTEGLVNTLATNLSGRVAIVTGAARGLGRAIAEKLCASGAQVACVDVSAELLGETVAALRANGWTAEGYPCDVTNSQRVNEVVDEVVKKWGGLDILVNNAGITRDTMVMRMKDDQWDAVLDINLKGTFLFIRAAARPMMKGRRGRIINMASVSGMTGNPGQANYSASKAGVIGLTRTVARELAGRNITVNAVAPGFIATEMTAALGEQILEEVKKRIPLGRLGEPGDVANAVLFLASDAASFVTGHVLTVDGGLTA
;
A
#
# COMPACT_ATOMS: atom_id res chain seq x y z
N MET A 1 -8.88 -33.90 17.60
CA MET A 1 -7.90 -32.84 17.27
C MET A 1 -8.25 -32.20 15.93
N THR A 2 -9.48 -31.68 15.78
CA THR A 2 -9.97 -31.06 14.52
C THR A 2 -10.69 -29.73 14.75
N GLU A 3 -10.61 -29.14 15.95
CA GLU A 3 -11.26 -27.86 16.26
C GLU A 3 -10.45 -26.61 15.90
N GLY A 4 -9.23 -26.76 15.41
CA GLY A 4 -8.33 -25.63 15.11
C GLY A 4 -8.43 -25.03 13.71
N LEU A 5 -9.09 -25.68 12.75
CA LEU A 5 -9.02 -25.32 11.32
C LEU A 5 -10.15 -24.42 10.82
N VAL A 6 -11.22 -24.22 11.57
CA VAL A 6 -12.42 -23.53 11.06
C VAL A 6 -12.36 -22.01 11.22
N ASN A 7 -11.42 -21.44 11.99
CA ASN A 7 -11.37 -20.00 12.30
C ASN A 7 -10.18 -19.25 11.70
N THR A 8 -9.38 -19.85 10.86
CA THR A 8 -8.10 -19.26 10.38
C THR A 8 -8.24 -18.27 9.22
N LEU A 9 -9.42 -18.15 8.61
CA LEU A 9 -9.70 -17.17 7.55
C LEU A 9 -10.40 -15.90 8.05
N ALA A 10 -10.68 -15.78 9.34
CA ALA A 10 -11.21 -14.55 9.91
C ALA A 10 -10.12 -13.48 9.89
N THR A 11 -10.20 -12.59 8.93
CA THR A 11 -9.38 -11.38 8.79
C THR A 11 -9.83 -10.32 9.79
N ASN A 12 -9.99 -10.70 11.05
CA ASN A 12 -10.36 -9.78 12.13
C ASN A 12 -9.12 -8.99 12.55
N LEU A 13 -9.20 -7.68 12.41
CA LEU A 13 -8.16 -6.75 12.80
C LEU A 13 -8.53 -5.93 14.05
N SER A 14 -9.52 -6.38 14.84
CA SER A 14 -9.93 -5.69 16.05
C SER A 14 -8.73 -5.47 17.00
N GLY A 15 -8.58 -4.24 17.48
CA GLY A 15 -7.45 -3.83 18.33
C GLY A 15 -6.13 -3.65 17.58
N ARG A 16 -6.11 -3.73 16.25
CA ARG A 16 -4.94 -3.41 15.42
C ARG A 16 -4.94 -1.95 15.01
N VAL A 17 -3.76 -1.35 14.99
CA VAL A 17 -3.53 0.02 14.53
C VAL A 17 -2.83 -0.01 13.18
N ALA A 18 -3.41 0.67 12.20
CA ALA A 18 -2.89 0.72 10.84
C ALA A 18 -2.58 2.16 10.40
N ILE A 19 -1.51 2.34 9.65
CA ILE A 19 -1.23 3.53 8.84
C ILE A 19 -1.39 3.17 7.37
N VAL A 20 -2.13 3.98 6.61
CA VAL A 20 -2.25 3.86 5.15
C VAL A 20 -1.85 5.18 4.52
N THR A 21 -0.81 5.19 3.67
CA THR A 21 -0.36 6.38 2.94
C THR A 21 -1.05 6.50 1.58
N GLY A 22 -1.26 7.74 1.10
CA GLY A 22 -2.05 7.99 -0.10
C GLY A 22 -3.52 7.59 0.08
N ALA A 23 -4.08 7.81 1.27
CA ALA A 23 -5.38 7.29 1.67
C ALA A 23 -6.57 8.18 1.29
N ALA A 24 -6.33 9.37 0.71
CA ALA A 24 -7.40 10.30 0.40
C ALA A 24 -8.33 9.83 -0.74
N ARG A 25 -7.86 8.96 -1.64
CA ARG A 25 -8.64 8.46 -2.79
C ARG A 25 -8.11 7.13 -3.35
N GLY A 26 -8.81 6.61 -4.35
CA GLY A 26 -8.37 5.46 -5.15
C GLY A 26 -8.07 4.21 -4.31
N LEU A 27 -6.95 3.55 -4.59
CA LEU A 27 -6.54 2.33 -3.90
C LEU A 27 -6.33 2.54 -2.39
N GLY A 28 -5.69 3.65 -2.00
CA GLY A 28 -5.41 3.92 -0.59
C GLY A 28 -6.70 4.08 0.23
N ARG A 29 -7.71 4.77 -0.32
CA ARG A 29 -9.03 4.87 0.30
C ARG A 29 -9.71 3.50 0.42
N ALA A 30 -9.75 2.71 -0.65
CA ALA A 30 -10.34 1.37 -0.63
C ALA A 30 -9.64 0.43 0.37
N ILE A 31 -8.31 0.55 0.50
CA ILE A 31 -7.54 -0.19 1.50
C ILE A 31 -7.92 0.27 2.91
N ALA A 32 -7.98 1.58 3.17
CA ALA A 32 -8.37 2.12 4.47
C ALA A 32 -9.80 1.67 4.87
N GLU A 33 -10.75 1.74 3.93
CA GLU A 33 -12.13 1.24 4.11
C GLU A 33 -12.13 -0.25 4.49
N LYS A 34 -11.36 -1.07 3.77
CA LYS A 34 -11.31 -2.52 4.01
C LYS A 34 -10.71 -2.86 5.38
N LEU A 35 -9.63 -2.18 5.79
CA LEU A 35 -9.01 -2.38 7.10
C LEU A 35 -9.94 -1.91 8.23
N CYS A 36 -10.61 -0.77 8.09
CA CYS A 36 -11.62 -0.28 9.03
C CYS A 36 -12.79 -1.28 9.18
N ALA A 37 -13.35 -1.75 8.06
CA ALA A 37 -14.43 -2.73 8.05
C ALA A 37 -14.03 -4.07 8.70
N SER A 38 -12.74 -4.37 8.74
CA SER A 38 -12.16 -5.54 9.42
C SER A 38 -11.83 -5.27 10.90
N GLY A 39 -12.16 -4.08 11.44
CA GLY A 39 -12.01 -3.73 12.86
C GLY A 39 -10.72 -2.98 13.23
N ALA A 40 -9.87 -2.62 12.27
CA ALA A 40 -8.67 -1.84 12.57
C ALA A 40 -9.00 -0.37 12.86
N GLN A 41 -8.17 0.25 13.70
CA GLN A 41 -8.07 1.71 13.83
C GLN A 41 -7.11 2.22 12.75
N VAL A 42 -7.56 3.12 11.87
CA VAL A 42 -6.80 3.49 10.68
C VAL A 42 -6.39 4.96 10.71
N ALA A 43 -5.08 5.21 10.67
CA ALA A 43 -4.48 6.50 10.38
C ALA A 43 -4.38 6.66 8.85
N CYS A 44 -5.21 7.51 8.29
CA CYS A 44 -5.18 7.88 6.89
C CYS A 44 -4.17 9.00 6.69
N VAL A 45 -3.19 8.79 5.81
CA VAL A 45 -2.13 9.76 5.54
C VAL A 45 -2.18 10.19 4.08
N ASP A 46 -2.21 11.49 3.83
CA ASP A 46 -2.16 12.06 2.48
C ASP A 46 -1.64 13.50 2.51
N VAL A 47 -1.16 14.00 1.36
CA VAL A 47 -0.75 15.40 1.22
C VAL A 47 -1.95 16.33 1.12
N SER A 48 -3.07 15.90 0.54
CA SER A 48 -4.30 16.68 0.41
C SER A 48 -5.13 16.60 1.69
N ALA A 49 -5.05 17.64 2.53
CA ALA A 49 -5.82 17.69 3.78
C ALA A 49 -7.34 17.71 3.53
N GLU A 50 -7.81 18.35 2.46
CA GLU A 50 -9.24 18.43 2.10
C GLU A 50 -9.81 17.06 1.74
N LEU A 51 -9.27 16.38 0.72
CA LEU A 51 -9.72 15.04 0.31
C LEU A 51 -9.56 14.00 1.42
N LEU A 52 -8.51 14.15 2.23
CA LEU A 52 -8.29 13.31 3.39
C LEU A 52 -9.40 13.47 4.42
N GLY A 53 -9.84 14.73 4.66
CA GLY A 53 -10.96 15.05 5.55
C GLY A 53 -12.26 14.40 5.09
N GLU A 54 -12.58 14.46 3.80
CA GLU A 54 -13.77 13.81 3.21
C GLU A 54 -13.72 12.28 3.40
N THR A 55 -12.58 11.67 3.11
CA THR A 55 -12.40 10.22 3.27
C THR A 55 -12.58 9.81 4.74
N VAL A 56 -11.95 10.51 5.67
CA VAL A 56 -12.08 10.22 7.11
C VAL A 56 -13.50 10.42 7.59
N ALA A 57 -14.20 11.46 7.12
CA ALA A 57 -15.61 11.67 7.45
C ALA A 57 -16.48 10.51 6.97
N ALA A 58 -16.27 10.03 5.74
CA ALA A 58 -16.99 8.88 5.20
C ALA A 58 -16.71 7.58 5.99
N LEU A 59 -15.46 7.34 6.41
CA LEU A 59 -15.11 6.19 7.24
C LEU A 59 -15.81 6.25 8.60
N ARG A 60 -15.81 7.41 9.25
CA ARG A 60 -16.46 7.62 10.54
C ARG A 60 -17.99 7.51 10.47
N ALA A 61 -18.59 7.92 9.36
CA ALA A 61 -20.04 7.78 9.13
C ALA A 61 -20.50 6.32 9.11
N ASN A 62 -19.61 5.37 8.78
CA ASN A 62 -19.84 3.93 8.89
C ASN A 62 -19.60 3.37 10.32
N GLY A 63 -19.33 4.22 11.31
CA GLY A 63 -19.02 3.80 12.67
C GLY A 63 -17.60 3.30 12.89
N TRP A 64 -16.69 3.49 11.93
CA TRP A 64 -15.31 3.02 12.00
C TRP A 64 -14.39 4.04 12.67
N THR A 65 -13.29 3.55 13.24
CA THR A 65 -12.27 4.39 13.86
C THR A 65 -11.21 4.77 12.82
N ALA A 66 -11.28 6.01 12.33
CA ALA A 66 -10.30 6.55 11.37
C ALA A 66 -9.90 7.97 11.75
N GLU A 67 -8.65 8.35 11.42
CA GLU A 67 -8.14 9.71 11.60
C GLU A 67 -7.22 10.13 10.45
N GLY A 68 -7.26 11.42 10.11
CA GLY A 68 -6.48 12.00 9.03
C GLY A 68 -5.21 12.67 9.53
N TYR A 69 -4.09 12.42 8.85
CA TYR A 69 -2.78 13.01 9.11
C TYR A 69 -2.22 13.61 7.82
N PRO A 70 -2.38 14.91 7.58
CA PRO A 70 -1.75 15.57 6.43
C PRO A 70 -0.23 15.43 6.50
N CYS A 71 0.34 14.84 5.44
CA CYS A 71 1.78 14.57 5.37
C CYS A 71 2.23 14.38 3.92
N ASP A 72 3.26 15.11 3.52
CA ASP A 72 4.07 14.75 2.37
C ASP A 72 5.01 13.61 2.78
N VAL A 73 4.90 12.47 2.11
CA VAL A 73 5.69 11.27 2.40
C VAL A 73 7.19 11.45 2.20
N THR A 74 7.62 12.52 1.50
CA THR A 74 9.02 12.88 1.29
C THR A 74 9.62 13.69 2.45
N ASN A 75 8.77 14.25 3.31
CA ASN A 75 9.19 15.01 4.48
C ASN A 75 9.49 14.07 5.66
N SER A 76 10.77 13.76 5.82
CA SER A 76 11.25 12.82 6.87
C SER A 76 10.85 13.22 8.29
N GLN A 77 10.84 14.52 8.61
CA GLN A 77 10.45 14.99 9.94
C GLN A 77 8.96 14.73 10.17
N ARG A 78 8.10 15.17 9.22
CA ARG A 78 6.65 14.98 9.33
C ARG A 78 6.25 13.51 9.38
N VAL A 79 6.92 12.63 8.63
CA VAL A 79 6.72 11.18 8.68
C VAL A 79 6.97 10.62 10.09
N ASN A 80 8.07 11.02 10.76
CA ASN A 80 8.33 10.61 12.13
C ASN A 80 7.26 11.12 13.10
N GLU A 81 6.87 12.39 12.98
CA GLU A 81 5.82 12.99 13.82
C GLU A 81 4.50 12.24 13.67
N VAL A 82 4.08 11.91 12.44
CA VAL A 82 2.84 11.14 12.19
C VAL A 82 2.89 9.78 12.87
N VAL A 83 3.99 9.04 12.75
CA VAL A 83 4.12 7.73 13.39
C VAL A 83 4.08 7.87 14.92
N ASP A 84 4.76 8.87 15.48
CA ASP A 84 4.76 9.12 16.93
C ASP A 84 3.37 9.53 17.45
N GLU A 85 2.65 10.39 16.70
CA GLU A 85 1.27 10.79 17.03
C GLU A 85 0.33 9.57 17.05
N VAL A 86 0.42 8.70 16.04
CA VAL A 86 -0.37 7.46 15.94
C VAL A 86 -0.08 6.52 17.11
N VAL A 87 1.20 6.27 17.38
CA VAL A 87 1.62 5.40 18.50
C VAL A 87 1.18 5.98 19.85
N LYS A 88 1.31 7.28 20.04
CA LYS A 88 0.87 7.96 21.27
C LYS A 88 -0.65 7.86 21.45
N LYS A 89 -1.42 8.01 20.36
CA LYS A 89 -2.88 8.02 20.42
C LYS A 89 -3.49 6.66 20.68
N TRP A 90 -2.99 5.62 20.00
CA TRP A 90 -3.58 4.27 20.02
C TRP A 90 -2.71 3.21 20.69
N GLY A 91 -1.57 3.60 21.27
CA GLY A 91 -0.73 2.71 22.09
C GLY A 91 0.23 1.83 21.32
N GLY A 92 0.23 1.86 19.96
CA GLY A 92 1.12 1.05 19.14
C GLY A 92 0.90 1.24 17.65
N LEU A 93 1.63 0.45 16.85
CA LEU A 93 1.46 0.37 15.40
C LEU A 93 1.65 -1.07 14.96
N ASP A 94 0.63 -1.64 14.32
CA ASP A 94 0.60 -3.04 13.89
C ASP A 94 0.74 -3.21 12.38
N ILE A 95 0.17 -2.28 11.60
CA ILE A 95 0.07 -2.40 10.15
C ILE A 95 0.54 -1.09 9.52
N LEU A 96 1.43 -1.21 8.52
CA LEU A 96 1.83 -0.11 7.66
C LEU A 96 1.55 -0.48 6.22
N VAL A 97 0.74 0.32 5.52
CA VAL A 97 0.51 0.20 4.08
C VAL A 97 1.11 1.40 3.38
N ASN A 98 2.22 1.19 2.69
CA ASN A 98 2.88 2.19 1.86
C ASN A 98 2.23 2.19 0.48
N ASN A 99 1.18 3.01 0.31
CA ASN A 99 0.44 3.10 -0.95
C ASN A 99 0.68 4.41 -1.70
N ALA A 100 1.08 5.49 -1.04
CA ALA A 100 1.36 6.76 -1.70
C ALA A 100 2.29 6.59 -2.90
N GLY A 101 1.91 7.18 -4.03
CA GLY A 101 2.69 7.09 -5.25
C GLY A 101 2.11 7.91 -6.38
N ILE A 102 2.97 8.28 -7.32
CA ILE A 102 2.64 9.03 -8.52
C ILE A 102 3.25 8.38 -9.75
N THR A 103 2.74 8.75 -10.92
CA THR A 103 3.38 8.53 -12.22
C THR A 103 3.74 9.87 -12.87
N ARG A 104 4.78 9.87 -13.71
CA ARG A 104 5.16 10.96 -14.61
C ARG A 104 5.68 10.32 -15.89
N ASP A 105 4.71 9.81 -16.66
CA ASP A 105 4.99 8.95 -17.81
C ASP A 105 5.51 9.76 -18.99
N THR A 106 6.68 9.37 -19.51
CA THR A 106 7.25 9.92 -20.73
C THR A 106 8.36 8.98 -21.24
N MET A 107 8.62 8.98 -22.55
CA MET A 107 9.69 8.16 -23.14
C MET A 107 11.05 8.56 -22.56
N VAL A 108 11.91 7.58 -22.30
CA VAL A 108 13.22 7.79 -21.63
C VAL A 108 14.06 8.91 -22.22
N MET A 109 14.06 9.06 -23.55
CA MET A 109 14.82 10.12 -24.25
C MET A 109 14.29 11.55 -23.97
N ARG A 110 13.07 11.69 -23.45
CA ARG A 110 12.41 12.96 -23.20
C ARG A 110 12.11 13.18 -21.70
N MET A 111 12.44 12.19 -20.89
CA MET A 111 12.21 12.25 -19.44
C MET A 111 13.15 13.28 -18.83
N LYS A 112 12.59 14.22 -18.08
CA LYS A 112 13.33 15.24 -17.37
C LYS A 112 13.73 14.76 -15.98
N ASP A 113 14.83 15.31 -15.44
CA ASP A 113 15.34 14.92 -14.12
C ASP A 113 14.30 15.17 -13.01
N ASP A 114 13.55 16.28 -13.08
CA ASP A 114 12.48 16.58 -12.12
C ASP A 114 11.33 15.56 -12.13
N GLN A 115 11.01 14.97 -13.31
CA GLN A 115 10.03 13.90 -13.42
C GLN A 115 10.55 12.59 -12.84
N TRP A 116 11.83 12.32 -13.03
CA TRP A 116 12.50 11.16 -12.45
C TRP A 116 12.57 11.28 -10.93
N ASP A 117 13.11 12.38 -10.42
CA ASP A 117 13.33 12.60 -9.00
C ASP A 117 12.01 12.61 -8.21
N ALA A 118 10.98 13.29 -8.73
CA ALA A 118 9.67 13.32 -8.06
C ALA A 118 9.06 11.90 -7.89
N VAL A 119 9.18 11.03 -8.90
CA VAL A 119 8.66 9.67 -8.82
C VAL A 119 9.48 8.81 -7.85
N LEU A 120 10.81 8.90 -7.90
CA LEU A 120 11.68 8.16 -6.97
C LEU A 120 11.51 8.65 -5.52
N ASP A 121 11.43 9.94 -5.30
CA ASP A 121 11.28 10.51 -3.97
C ASP A 121 9.94 10.09 -3.33
N ILE A 122 8.84 10.19 -4.05
CA ILE A 122 7.53 9.84 -3.49
C ILE A 122 7.38 8.33 -3.36
N ASN A 123 7.60 7.57 -4.46
CA ASN A 123 7.26 6.15 -4.49
C ASN A 123 8.24 5.28 -3.69
N LEU A 124 9.55 5.56 -3.78
CA LEU A 124 10.58 4.72 -3.17
C LEU A 124 11.10 5.30 -1.85
N LYS A 125 11.56 6.55 -1.85
CA LYS A 125 12.08 7.18 -0.64
C LYS A 125 10.97 7.39 0.41
N GLY A 126 9.77 7.82 0.00
CA GLY A 126 8.62 7.92 0.90
C GLY A 126 8.28 6.59 1.57
N THR A 127 8.25 5.48 0.80
CA THR A 127 8.10 4.12 1.33
C THR A 127 9.18 3.79 2.35
N PHE A 128 10.46 4.08 2.04
CA PHE A 128 11.58 3.87 2.96
C PHE A 128 11.43 4.69 4.25
N LEU A 129 11.03 5.95 4.16
CA LEU A 129 10.87 6.83 5.32
C LEU A 129 9.81 6.30 6.30
N PHE A 130 8.64 5.88 5.80
CA PHE A 130 7.61 5.27 6.64
C PHE A 130 8.03 3.92 7.22
N ILE A 131 8.71 3.05 6.47
CA ILE A 131 9.27 1.80 7.00
C ILE A 131 10.22 2.11 8.15
N ARG A 132 11.16 3.03 7.97
CA ARG A 132 12.15 3.40 8.98
C ARG A 132 11.49 3.94 10.26
N ALA A 133 10.48 4.80 10.13
CA ALA A 133 9.75 5.35 11.27
C ALA A 133 8.93 4.27 12.00
N ALA A 134 8.23 3.40 11.25
CA ALA A 134 7.38 2.34 11.79
C ALA A 134 8.16 1.18 12.42
N ALA A 135 9.38 0.90 11.94
CA ALA A 135 10.17 -0.26 12.39
C ALA A 135 10.38 -0.26 13.91
N ARG A 136 10.73 0.88 14.49
CA ARG A 136 11.03 0.98 15.93
C ARG A 136 9.85 0.63 16.84
N PRO A 137 8.66 1.24 16.71
CA PRO A 137 7.49 0.87 17.50
C PRO A 137 7.03 -0.59 17.24
N MET A 138 7.07 -1.08 16.00
CA MET A 138 6.73 -2.47 15.68
C MET A 138 7.71 -3.46 16.32
N MET A 139 9.02 -3.18 16.29
CA MET A 139 10.04 -4.01 16.95
C MET A 139 9.83 -4.05 18.47
N LYS A 140 9.47 -2.92 19.09
CA LYS A 140 9.14 -2.85 20.52
C LYS A 140 7.91 -3.68 20.86
N GLY A 141 6.87 -3.62 20.03
CA GLY A 141 5.64 -4.43 20.17
C GLY A 141 5.83 -5.90 19.77
N ARG A 142 6.96 -6.29 19.17
CA ARG A 142 7.25 -7.62 18.61
C ARG A 142 6.13 -8.13 17.70
N ARG A 143 5.54 -7.24 16.93
CA ARG A 143 4.46 -7.51 15.97
C ARG A 143 4.43 -6.42 14.93
N GLY A 144 4.29 -6.80 13.67
CA GLY A 144 4.12 -5.86 12.57
C GLY A 144 3.78 -6.54 11.25
N ARG A 145 3.03 -5.82 10.42
CA ARG A 145 2.69 -6.17 9.04
C ARG A 145 2.97 -4.96 8.17
N ILE A 146 3.98 -5.03 7.32
CA ILE A 146 4.33 -3.96 6.39
C ILE A 146 3.97 -4.42 4.99
N ILE A 147 3.12 -3.67 4.31
CA ILE A 147 2.65 -3.95 2.97
C ILE A 147 3.02 -2.77 2.07
N ASN A 148 3.87 -3.01 1.08
CA ASN A 148 4.34 -2.00 0.15
C ASN A 148 3.63 -2.15 -1.20
N MET A 149 3.07 -1.06 -1.74
CA MET A 149 2.45 -1.10 -3.05
C MET A 149 3.51 -1.00 -4.14
N ALA A 150 3.84 -2.14 -4.74
CA ALA A 150 4.63 -2.26 -5.94
C ALA A 150 3.77 -2.03 -7.20
N SER A 151 4.07 -2.69 -8.30
CA SER A 151 3.30 -2.75 -9.55
C SER A 151 3.86 -3.87 -10.42
N VAL A 152 3.05 -4.41 -11.30
CA VAL A 152 3.54 -5.28 -12.40
C VAL A 152 4.59 -4.55 -13.25
N SER A 153 4.46 -3.23 -13.44
CA SER A 153 5.47 -2.43 -14.14
C SER A 153 6.85 -2.46 -13.47
N GLY A 154 6.92 -2.67 -12.15
CA GLY A 154 8.18 -2.87 -11.43
C GLY A 154 8.79 -4.25 -11.62
N MET A 155 8.03 -5.21 -12.16
CA MET A 155 8.48 -6.58 -12.43
C MET A 155 8.88 -6.77 -13.90
N THR A 156 8.08 -6.23 -14.81
CA THR A 156 8.23 -6.46 -16.26
C THR A 156 8.71 -5.25 -17.05
N GLY A 157 8.69 -4.05 -16.45
CA GLY A 157 8.85 -2.80 -17.16
C GLY A 157 7.57 -2.41 -17.92
N ASN A 158 7.48 -1.12 -18.27
CA ASN A 158 6.43 -0.61 -19.15
C ASN A 158 6.98 0.58 -19.96
N PRO A 159 6.86 0.59 -21.30
CA PRO A 159 7.30 1.72 -22.11
C PRO A 159 6.73 3.06 -21.63
N GLY A 160 7.57 4.09 -21.54
CA GLY A 160 7.19 5.41 -21.01
C GLY A 160 7.22 5.54 -19.49
N GLN A 161 7.50 4.47 -18.76
CA GLN A 161 7.48 4.44 -17.28
C GLN A 161 8.86 4.11 -16.68
N ALA A 162 9.95 4.60 -17.26
CA ALA A 162 11.30 4.28 -16.76
C ALA A 162 11.46 4.63 -15.27
N ASN A 163 11.02 5.84 -14.85
CA ASN A 163 11.02 6.29 -13.46
C ASN A 163 10.09 5.45 -12.56
N TYR A 164 8.86 5.23 -12.99
CA TYR A 164 7.86 4.49 -12.23
C TYR A 164 8.27 3.03 -12.05
N SER A 165 8.67 2.35 -13.14
CA SER A 165 9.14 0.96 -13.09
C SER A 165 10.37 0.81 -12.20
N ALA A 166 11.35 1.72 -12.31
CA ALA A 166 12.53 1.74 -11.45
C ALA A 166 12.13 1.93 -9.96
N SER A 167 11.22 2.87 -9.66
CA SER A 167 10.75 3.08 -8.29
C SER A 167 10.06 1.85 -7.70
N LYS A 168 9.19 1.18 -8.49
CA LYS A 168 8.44 0.00 -8.05
C LYS A 168 9.33 -1.26 -7.95
N ALA A 169 10.33 -1.40 -8.83
CA ALA A 169 11.37 -2.41 -8.68
C ALA A 169 12.21 -2.17 -7.41
N GLY A 170 12.55 -0.91 -7.11
CA GLY A 170 13.22 -0.53 -5.87
C GLY A 170 12.41 -0.89 -4.62
N VAL A 171 11.09 -0.68 -4.64
CA VAL A 171 10.17 -1.09 -3.57
C VAL A 171 10.20 -2.61 -3.37
N ILE A 172 10.27 -3.41 -4.43
CA ILE A 172 10.41 -4.87 -4.35
C ILE A 172 11.73 -5.26 -3.68
N GLY A 173 12.85 -4.64 -4.08
CA GLY A 173 14.16 -4.86 -3.46
C GLY A 173 14.17 -4.49 -1.97
N LEU A 174 13.62 -3.30 -1.63
CA LEU A 174 13.49 -2.83 -0.25
C LEU A 174 12.64 -3.79 0.59
N THR A 175 11.51 -4.27 0.06
CA THR A 175 10.63 -5.25 0.71
C THR A 175 11.40 -6.50 1.13
N ARG A 176 12.17 -7.08 0.22
CA ARG A 176 12.95 -8.31 0.50
C ARG A 176 14.04 -8.11 1.54
N THR A 177 14.71 -6.97 1.50
CA THR A 177 15.76 -6.63 2.48
C THR A 177 15.17 -6.45 3.87
N VAL A 178 14.17 -5.58 4.00
CA VAL A 178 13.54 -5.26 5.29
C VAL A 178 12.83 -6.48 5.89
N ALA A 179 12.27 -7.37 5.05
CA ALA A 179 11.70 -8.63 5.51
C ALA A 179 12.71 -9.48 6.30
N ARG A 180 13.95 -9.57 5.81
CA ARG A 180 15.02 -10.31 6.49
C ARG A 180 15.49 -9.62 7.77
N GLU A 181 15.58 -8.30 7.78
CA GLU A 181 16.00 -7.52 8.93
C GLU A 181 15.02 -7.58 10.11
N LEU A 182 13.71 -7.60 9.82
CA LEU A 182 12.67 -7.48 10.83
C LEU A 182 12.04 -8.82 11.26
N ALA A 183 12.28 -9.92 10.53
CA ALA A 183 11.67 -11.23 10.77
C ALA A 183 11.89 -11.73 12.22
N GLY A 184 13.08 -11.53 12.80
CA GLY A 184 13.39 -11.91 14.19
C GLY A 184 12.55 -11.19 15.26
N ARG A 185 11.74 -10.19 14.85
CA ARG A 185 10.82 -9.45 15.72
C ARG A 185 9.35 -9.76 15.42
N ASN A 186 9.06 -10.84 14.70
CA ASN A 186 7.71 -11.23 14.31
C ASN A 186 7.02 -10.14 13.43
N ILE A 187 7.80 -9.51 12.56
CA ILE A 187 7.33 -8.51 11.60
C ILE A 187 7.45 -9.11 10.20
N THR A 188 6.35 -9.17 9.46
CA THR A 188 6.37 -9.55 8.05
C THR A 188 6.37 -8.31 7.17
N VAL A 189 7.10 -8.38 6.05
CA VAL A 189 7.17 -7.30 5.07
C VAL A 189 6.94 -7.88 3.69
N ASN A 190 5.87 -7.47 3.03
CA ASN A 190 5.48 -7.98 1.72
C ASN A 190 5.15 -6.84 0.76
N ALA A 191 5.11 -7.13 -0.52
CA ALA A 191 4.63 -6.21 -1.53
C ALA A 191 3.36 -6.76 -2.19
N VAL A 192 2.46 -5.86 -2.59
CA VAL A 192 1.38 -6.14 -3.54
C VAL A 192 1.75 -5.48 -4.85
N ALA A 193 1.66 -6.21 -5.96
CA ALA A 193 1.92 -5.72 -7.29
C ALA A 193 0.61 -5.74 -8.12
N PRO A 194 -0.16 -4.64 -8.12
CA PRO A 194 -1.36 -4.53 -8.95
C PRO A 194 -1.02 -4.49 -10.42
N GLY A 195 -1.91 -5.07 -11.26
CA GLY A 195 -1.97 -4.83 -12.69
C GLY A 195 -2.79 -3.58 -13.02
N PHE A 196 -3.65 -3.66 -14.04
CA PHE A 196 -4.56 -2.58 -14.39
C PHE A 196 -5.82 -2.63 -13.49
N ILE A 197 -5.93 -1.65 -12.61
CA ILE A 197 -7.03 -1.51 -11.65
C ILE A 197 -7.87 -0.29 -12.05
N ALA A 198 -9.20 -0.43 -12.05
CA ALA A 198 -10.15 0.64 -12.35
C ALA A 198 -10.08 1.75 -11.28
N THR A 199 -9.36 2.82 -11.58
CA THR A 199 -9.17 4.01 -10.74
C THR A 199 -9.20 5.26 -11.63
N GLU A 200 -9.23 6.43 -11.02
CA GLU A 200 -9.11 7.69 -11.78
C GLU A 200 -7.83 7.73 -12.65
N MET A 201 -6.74 7.14 -12.16
CA MET A 201 -5.47 7.08 -12.90
C MET A 201 -5.61 6.26 -14.20
N THR A 202 -6.30 5.13 -14.17
CA THR A 202 -6.50 4.28 -15.34
C THR A 202 -7.60 4.80 -16.25
N ALA A 203 -8.62 5.44 -15.70
CA ALA A 203 -9.70 6.08 -16.48
C ALA A 203 -9.16 7.15 -17.45
N ALA A 204 -8.08 7.81 -17.10
CA ALA A 204 -7.41 8.80 -17.95
C ALA A 204 -6.79 8.23 -19.24
N LEU A 205 -6.64 6.89 -19.37
CA LEU A 205 -6.08 6.25 -20.56
C LEU A 205 -7.04 6.23 -21.76
N GLY A 206 -8.32 6.43 -21.54
CA GLY A 206 -9.35 6.37 -22.58
C GLY A 206 -9.87 4.95 -22.85
N GLU A 207 -11.12 4.87 -23.31
CA GLU A 207 -11.86 3.62 -23.43
C GLU A 207 -11.22 2.61 -24.39
N GLN A 208 -10.71 3.08 -25.52
CA GLN A 208 -10.08 2.21 -26.52
C GLN A 208 -8.87 1.46 -25.97
N ILE A 209 -7.99 2.16 -25.22
CA ILE A 209 -6.81 1.55 -24.60
C ILE A 209 -7.24 0.56 -23.51
N LEU A 210 -8.27 0.90 -22.73
CA LEU A 210 -8.81 0.02 -21.70
C LEU A 210 -9.37 -1.29 -22.27
N GLU A 211 -10.05 -1.24 -23.42
CA GLU A 211 -10.54 -2.46 -24.08
C GLU A 211 -9.40 -3.33 -24.61
N GLU A 212 -8.32 -2.73 -25.14
CA GLU A 212 -7.13 -3.48 -25.53
C GLU A 212 -6.43 -4.13 -24.33
N VAL A 213 -6.34 -3.41 -23.22
CA VAL A 213 -5.77 -3.93 -21.97
C VAL A 213 -6.60 -5.11 -21.44
N LYS A 214 -7.94 -5.01 -21.44
CA LYS A 214 -8.82 -6.11 -21.01
C LYS A 214 -8.59 -7.40 -21.81
N LYS A 215 -8.34 -7.29 -23.12
CA LYS A 215 -8.05 -8.45 -23.97
C LYS A 215 -6.74 -9.16 -23.59
N ARG A 216 -5.80 -8.46 -22.97
CA ARG A 216 -4.52 -8.99 -22.52
C ARG A 216 -4.57 -9.60 -21.12
N ILE A 217 -5.61 -9.30 -20.35
CA ILE A 217 -5.81 -9.84 -19.00
C ILE A 217 -6.56 -11.18 -19.12
N PRO A 218 -6.00 -12.32 -18.71
CA PRO A 218 -6.67 -13.62 -18.81
C PRO A 218 -8.06 -13.67 -18.17
N LEU A 219 -8.29 -12.96 -17.04
CA LEU A 219 -9.62 -12.84 -16.43
C LEU A 219 -10.58 -11.92 -17.19
N GLY A 220 -10.17 -11.27 -18.29
CA GLY A 220 -11.02 -10.51 -19.21
C GLY A 220 -11.59 -9.19 -18.65
N ARG A 221 -11.15 -8.75 -17.50
CA ARG A 221 -11.60 -7.50 -16.87
C ARG A 221 -10.44 -6.73 -16.22
N LEU A 222 -10.63 -5.44 -16.02
CA LEU A 222 -9.78 -4.70 -15.10
C LEU A 222 -10.02 -5.19 -13.67
N GLY A 223 -8.99 -5.15 -12.82
CA GLY A 223 -9.16 -5.31 -11.39
C GLY A 223 -9.94 -4.13 -10.80
N GLU A 224 -10.59 -4.35 -9.69
CA GLU A 224 -11.23 -3.31 -8.90
C GLU A 224 -10.36 -2.94 -7.68
N PRO A 225 -10.49 -1.72 -7.11
CA PRO A 225 -9.79 -1.37 -5.88
C PRO A 225 -10.00 -2.40 -4.75
N GLY A 226 -11.19 -3.03 -4.71
CA GLY A 226 -11.52 -4.10 -3.77
C GLY A 226 -10.68 -5.36 -3.93
N ASP A 227 -10.29 -5.72 -5.17
CA ASP A 227 -9.41 -6.89 -5.42
C ASP A 227 -8.04 -6.67 -4.74
N VAL A 228 -7.49 -5.46 -4.86
CA VAL A 228 -6.22 -5.09 -4.23
C VAL A 228 -6.36 -4.97 -2.71
N ALA A 229 -7.44 -4.35 -2.23
CA ALA A 229 -7.69 -4.20 -0.79
C ALA A 229 -7.85 -5.56 -0.09
N ASN A 230 -8.42 -6.57 -0.77
CA ASN A 230 -8.51 -7.93 -0.25
C ASN A 230 -7.12 -8.59 -0.10
N ALA A 231 -6.22 -8.40 -1.07
CA ALA A 231 -4.85 -8.89 -0.99
C ALA A 231 -4.06 -8.22 0.16
N VAL A 232 -4.24 -6.90 0.32
CA VAL A 232 -3.65 -6.16 1.45
C VAL A 232 -4.19 -6.66 2.78
N LEU A 233 -5.51 -6.87 2.90
CA LEU A 233 -6.13 -7.41 4.12
C LEU A 233 -5.57 -8.79 4.48
N PHE A 234 -5.41 -9.70 3.49
CA PHE A 234 -4.78 -10.99 3.71
C PHE A 234 -3.38 -10.84 4.30
N LEU A 235 -2.52 -10.03 3.67
CA LEU A 235 -1.14 -9.81 4.14
C LEU A 235 -1.06 -9.07 5.49
N ALA A 236 -2.06 -8.27 5.83
CA ALA A 236 -2.17 -7.58 7.11
C ALA A 236 -2.67 -8.50 8.26
N SER A 237 -3.30 -9.60 7.93
CA SER A 237 -3.91 -10.53 8.88
C SER A 237 -2.92 -11.57 9.44
N ASP A 238 -3.37 -12.31 10.44
CA ASP A 238 -2.59 -13.43 11.00
C ASP A 238 -2.59 -14.67 10.07
N ALA A 239 -3.49 -14.72 9.06
CA ALA A 239 -3.46 -15.75 8.02
C ALA A 239 -2.18 -15.72 7.17
N ALA A 240 -1.53 -14.55 7.07
CA ALA A 240 -0.26 -14.38 6.36
C ALA A 240 0.96 -14.35 7.30
N SER A 241 0.84 -14.87 8.54
CA SER A 241 1.91 -14.78 9.56
C SER A 241 3.22 -15.46 9.15
N PHE A 242 3.19 -16.38 8.20
CA PHE A 242 4.37 -17.07 7.66
C PHE A 242 4.76 -16.62 6.24
N VAL A 243 4.14 -15.53 5.75
CA VAL A 243 4.45 -14.92 4.44
C VAL A 243 5.25 -13.66 4.67
N THR A 244 6.52 -13.65 4.23
CA THR A 244 7.40 -12.46 4.30
C THR A 244 8.38 -12.43 3.13
N GLY A 245 8.72 -11.23 2.65
CA GLY A 245 9.59 -11.02 1.49
C GLY A 245 8.93 -11.35 0.15
N HIS A 246 7.61 -11.62 0.14
CA HIS A 246 6.85 -11.99 -1.04
C HIS A 246 6.35 -10.78 -1.83
N VAL A 247 6.17 -10.97 -3.13
CA VAL A 247 5.49 -10.02 -4.03
C VAL A 247 4.22 -10.71 -4.54
N LEU A 248 3.08 -10.30 -4.02
CA LEU A 248 1.78 -10.84 -4.42
C LEU A 248 1.23 -10.04 -5.59
N THR A 249 1.17 -10.64 -6.76
CA THR A 249 0.54 -10.03 -7.95
C THR A 249 -0.98 -10.07 -7.82
N VAL A 250 -1.62 -8.96 -8.20
CA VAL A 250 -3.08 -8.82 -8.28
C VAL A 250 -3.41 -8.20 -9.64
N ASP A 251 -3.33 -9.01 -10.68
CA ASP A 251 -3.28 -8.55 -12.07
C ASP A 251 -4.16 -9.34 -13.04
N GLY A 252 -4.96 -10.27 -12.54
CA GLY A 252 -5.85 -11.10 -13.36
C GLY A 252 -5.11 -12.06 -14.31
N GLY A 253 -3.84 -12.38 -14.03
CA GLY A 253 -2.99 -13.25 -14.84
C GLY A 253 -2.21 -12.50 -15.93
N LEU A 254 -2.19 -11.16 -15.91
CA LEU A 254 -1.51 -10.35 -16.95
C LEU A 254 -0.01 -10.67 -17.07
N THR A 255 0.62 -11.08 -15.98
CA THR A 255 2.07 -11.39 -15.94
C THR A 255 2.37 -12.88 -15.73
N ALA A 256 1.39 -13.75 -15.85
CA ALA A 256 1.56 -15.21 -15.71
C ALA A 256 2.23 -15.84 -16.93
#